data_9cae46430f21037c671c6741e36b87c0
#
_entry.id   9cae46430f21037c671c6741e36b87c0
#
_cell.length_a   1.000
_cell.length_b   1.000
_cell.length_c   1.000
_cell.angle_alpha   90.00
_cell.angle_beta   90.00
_cell.angle_gamma   90.00
#
_symmetry.space_group_name_H-M   'P 1'
#
loop_
_entity.id
_entity.type
_entity.pdbx_description
1 polymer ?
#
loop_
_entity_poly.entity_id
_entity_poly.type
_entity_poly.pdbx_seq_one_letter_code
_entity_poly.pdbx_strand_id
1 'polypeptide(L)'
;FVIYEKGEILNLDEGFGIQLSAYSVFILNKIGFNQLNKNEKYHPSKLDFYSINCNKICDLDLSKFNSTNGKYTTLKRSILIKFLKEKLLSNSIIFHKKIHDIEQINGKININFIDGSSDKVDYLVVSDGVFSNSKSVIEKKIFKPSYYGAIAIRTQIKTQGISNLNSNNISLIMGSDAHLVLYPINQRKELNLVCIIRKKSKDNDPIKTILENTILKENKNLTNLFRGDLKLWPIYTTGKPIKSI
;
A
#
# COMPACT_ATOMS: atom_id res chain seq x y z
N PHE A 1 -6.67 24.34 2.74
CA PHE A 1 -6.99 23.10 3.46
C PHE A 1 -5.97 22.80 4.54
N VAL A 2 -6.35 22.01 5.52
CA VAL A 2 -5.50 21.53 6.61
C VAL A 2 -5.61 20.01 6.66
N ILE A 3 -4.51 19.34 7.00
CA ILE A 3 -4.45 17.89 7.25
C ILE A 3 -4.21 17.68 8.74
N TYR A 4 -5.10 16.96 9.38
CA TYR A 4 -4.94 16.55 10.78
C TYR A 4 -4.36 15.13 10.83
N GLU A 5 -3.23 14.98 11.50
CA GLU A 5 -2.57 13.70 11.70
C GLU A 5 -2.50 13.39 13.20
N LYS A 6 -2.96 12.18 13.57
CA LYS A 6 -2.94 11.74 14.99
C LYS A 6 -1.55 11.42 15.52
N GLY A 7 -0.63 11.07 14.62
CA GLY A 7 0.76 10.76 14.95
C GLY A 7 1.57 12.02 15.26
N GLU A 8 2.76 11.82 15.81
CA GLU A 8 3.71 12.88 16.14
C GLU A 8 4.48 13.38 14.93
N ILE A 9 4.74 12.49 13.99
CA ILE A 9 5.50 12.75 12.78
C ILE A 9 4.96 11.92 11.61
N LEU A 10 5.24 12.35 10.38
CA LEU A 10 5.10 11.48 9.21
C LEU A 10 6.29 10.53 9.14
N ASN A 11 6.04 9.25 9.28
CA ASN A 11 7.08 8.24 9.06
C ASN A 11 7.31 8.08 7.55
N LEU A 12 8.28 8.82 7.01
CA LEU A 12 8.61 8.85 5.58
C LEU A 12 9.43 7.63 5.15
N ASP A 13 10.16 7.02 6.08
CA ASP A 13 11.08 5.91 5.79
C ASP A 13 10.38 4.55 5.87
N GLU A 14 9.19 4.49 6.43
CA GLU A 14 8.39 3.28 6.44
C GLU A 14 7.73 3.01 5.09
N GLY A 15 7.80 1.79 4.68
CA GLY A 15 7.03 1.28 3.58
C GLY A 15 7.87 0.55 2.53
N PHE A 16 7.16 -0.30 1.85
CA PHE A 16 7.66 -1.13 0.75
C PHE A 16 7.39 -0.43 -0.58
N GLY A 17 7.53 -1.18 -1.65
CA GLY A 17 7.15 -0.72 -2.97
C GLY A 17 5.64 -0.47 -3.11
N ILE A 18 5.29 0.38 -4.04
CA ILE A 18 3.93 0.64 -4.49
C ILE A 18 3.86 0.59 -6.01
N GLN A 19 2.72 0.19 -6.53
CA GLN A 19 2.40 0.19 -7.95
C GLN A 19 1.33 1.25 -8.22
N LEU A 20 1.57 2.09 -9.21
CA LEU A 20 0.64 3.14 -9.64
C LEU A 20 0.17 2.83 -11.06
N SER A 21 -1.13 2.77 -11.27
CA SER A 21 -1.71 2.64 -12.60
C SER A 21 -1.37 3.86 -13.48
N ALA A 22 -1.41 3.70 -14.78
CA ALA A 22 -1.20 4.81 -15.71
C ALA A 22 -2.15 5.98 -15.44
N TYR A 23 -3.40 5.71 -15.07
CA TYR A 23 -4.38 6.74 -14.71
C TYR A 23 -4.01 7.48 -13.41
N SER A 24 -3.55 6.76 -12.39
CA SER A 24 -3.07 7.40 -11.15
C SER A 24 -1.88 8.32 -11.42
N VAL A 25 -0.95 7.86 -12.29
CA VAL A 25 0.22 8.67 -12.70
C VAL A 25 -0.21 9.89 -13.53
N PHE A 26 -1.21 9.74 -14.41
CA PHE A 26 -1.78 10.87 -15.13
C PHE A 26 -2.29 11.97 -14.18
N ILE A 27 -2.99 11.59 -13.10
CA ILE A 27 -3.46 12.55 -12.09
C ILE A 27 -2.28 13.17 -11.34
N LEU A 28 -1.31 12.37 -10.90
CA LEU A 28 -0.14 12.86 -10.18
C LEU A 28 0.74 13.78 -11.03
N ASN A 29 0.78 13.58 -12.34
CA ASN A 29 1.52 14.43 -13.26
C ASN A 29 0.97 15.87 -13.30
N LYS A 30 -0.33 16.07 -12.98
CA LYS A 30 -0.91 17.42 -12.85
C LYS A 30 -0.28 18.24 -11.72
N ILE A 31 0.32 17.57 -10.75
CA ILE A 31 1.04 18.21 -9.63
C ILE A 31 2.56 18.02 -9.73
N GLY A 32 3.08 17.62 -10.91
CA GLY A 32 4.51 17.57 -11.21
C GLY A 32 5.22 16.24 -10.93
N PHE A 33 4.50 15.12 -10.80
CA PHE A 33 5.11 13.80 -10.58
C PHE A 33 6.04 13.35 -11.72
N ASN A 34 5.81 13.84 -12.95
CA ASN A 34 6.69 13.61 -14.10
C ASN A 34 8.11 14.16 -13.88
N GLN A 35 8.28 15.20 -13.05
CA GLN A 35 9.56 15.83 -12.71
C GLN A 35 10.37 15.01 -11.68
N LEU A 36 9.75 14.02 -11.02
CA LEU A 36 10.43 13.13 -10.10
C LEU A 36 11.61 12.45 -10.78
N ASN A 37 12.73 12.34 -10.07
CA ASN A 37 13.97 11.76 -10.60
C ASN A 37 13.71 10.38 -11.22
N LYS A 38 14.23 10.15 -12.42
CA LYS A 38 14.09 8.87 -13.15
C LYS A 38 14.65 7.69 -12.35
N ASN A 39 15.63 7.93 -11.47
CA ASN A 39 16.22 6.89 -10.63
C ASN A 39 15.30 6.43 -9.48
N GLU A 40 14.25 7.17 -9.17
CA GLU A 40 13.35 6.87 -8.06
C GLU A 40 12.09 6.12 -8.51
N LYS A 41 11.84 6.01 -9.80
CA LYS A 41 10.68 5.34 -10.40
C LYS A 41 11.08 4.41 -11.53
N TYR A 42 10.26 3.38 -11.77
CA TYR A 42 10.44 2.44 -12.85
C TYR A 42 9.12 2.21 -13.59
N HIS A 43 9.20 1.91 -14.88
CA HIS A 43 8.03 1.65 -15.72
C HIS A 43 8.11 0.23 -16.28
N PRO A 44 7.53 -0.77 -15.59
CA PRO A 44 7.49 -2.13 -16.12
C PRO A 44 6.64 -2.19 -17.39
N SER A 45 7.10 -2.96 -18.37
CA SER A 45 6.38 -3.13 -19.63
C SER A 45 5.32 -4.21 -19.60
N LYS A 46 5.49 -5.22 -18.74
CA LYS A 46 4.60 -6.37 -18.65
C LYS A 46 4.27 -6.75 -17.21
N LEU A 47 3.12 -7.38 -17.04
CA LEU A 47 2.78 -8.21 -15.90
C LEU A 47 2.79 -9.66 -16.36
N ASP A 48 3.75 -10.43 -15.88
CA ASP A 48 3.92 -11.86 -16.18
C ASP A 48 3.20 -12.70 -15.10
N PHE A 49 2.44 -13.68 -15.55
CA PHE A 49 1.75 -14.64 -14.68
C PHE A 49 2.48 -15.97 -14.71
N TYR A 50 2.76 -16.52 -13.55
CA TYR A 50 3.47 -17.78 -13.36
C TYR A 50 2.66 -18.73 -12.47
N SER A 51 2.79 -20.02 -12.73
CA SER A 51 2.40 -21.06 -11.76
C SER A 51 3.33 -21.02 -10.55
N ILE A 52 2.97 -21.74 -9.48
CA ILE A 52 3.81 -21.89 -8.29
C ILE A 52 5.21 -22.48 -8.63
N ASN A 53 5.31 -23.27 -9.67
CA ASN A 53 6.59 -23.85 -10.14
C ASN A 53 7.40 -22.89 -11.03
N CYS A 54 7.02 -21.62 -11.09
CA CYS A 54 7.63 -20.57 -11.90
C CYS A 54 7.58 -20.84 -13.42
N ASN A 55 6.64 -21.65 -13.89
CA ASN A 55 6.35 -21.80 -15.29
C ASN A 55 5.46 -20.64 -15.74
N LYS A 56 5.87 -19.89 -16.75
CA LYS A 56 5.09 -18.79 -17.28
C LYS A 56 3.80 -19.29 -17.91
N ILE A 57 2.67 -18.72 -17.53
CA ILE A 57 1.32 -19.02 -18.02
C ILE A 57 0.95 -18.07 -19.15
N CYS A 58 1.03 -16.77 -18.90
CA CYS A 58 0.71 -15.71 -19.85
C CYS A 58 1.37 -14.40 -19.42
N ASP A 59 1.18 -13.35 -20.19
CA ASP A 59 1.52 -11.99 -19.80
C ASP A 59 0.46 -10.98 -20.24
N LEU A 60 0.47 -9.83 -19.56
CA LEU A 60 -0.31 -8.64 -19.90
C LEU A 60 0.65 -7.53 -20.28
N ASP A 61 0.52 -6.99 -21.47
CA ASP A 61 1.28 -5.85 -21.94
C ASP A 61 0.76 -4.56 -21.31
N LEU A 62 1.53 -4.00 -20.37
CA LEU A 62 1.18 -2.78 -19.66
C LEU A 62 1.30 -1.53 -20.54
N SER A 63 2.05 -1.59 -21.65
CA SER A 63 2.19 -0.46 -22.57
C SER A 63 0.87 -0.05 -23.20
N LYS A 64 -0.06 -1.00 -23.37
CA LYS A 64 -1.40 -0.76 -23.90
C LYS A 64 -2.28 0.11 -23.00
N PHE A 65 -1.97 0.17 -21.71
CA PHE A 65 -2.68 1.02 -20.73
C PHE A 65 -2.00 2.35 -20.50
N ASN A 66 -0.79 2.54 -21.04
CA ASN A 66 -0.06 3.80 -20.93
C ASN A 66 -0.64 4.84 -21.89
N SER A 67 -0.71 6.07 -21.44
CA SER A 67 -1.01 7.24 -22.24
C SER A 67 0.22 8.14 -22.38
N THR A 68 0.13 9.16 -23.23
CA THR A 68 1.17 10.18 -23.36
C THR A 68 1.53 10.81 -22.01
N ASN A 69 0.54 10.97 -21.14
CA ASN A 69 0.66 11.69 -19.85
C ASN A 69 0.64 10.78 -18.62
N GLY A 70 0.59 9.46 -18.78
CA GLY A 70 0.60 8.51 -17.65
C GLY A 70 1.13 7.15 -18.05
N LYS A 71 2.16 6.66 -17.35
CA LYS A 71 2.74 5.33 -17.52
C LYS A 71 2.61 4.54 -16.24
N TYR A 72 2.27 3.26 -16.35
CA TYR A 72 2.31 2.36 -15.21
C TYR A 72 3.68 2.48 -14.51
N THR A 73 3.66 2.70 -13.21
CA THR A 73 4.88 3.07 -12.48
C THR A 73 5.00 2.29 -11.19
N THR A 74 6.20 1.82 -10.89
CA THR A 74 6.55 1.23 -9.60
C THR A 74 7.64 2.08 -8.94
N LEU A 75 7.56 2.26 -7.62
CA LEU A 75 8.51 3.04 -6.83
C LEU A 75 8.43 2.64 -5.35
N LYS A 76 9.35 3.16 -4.53
CA LYS A 76 9.21 3.06 -3.07
C LYS A 76 8.06 3.96 -2.59
N ARG A 77 7.24 3.47 -1.66
CA ARG A 77 6.14 4.26 -1.07
C ARG A 77 6.66 5.54 -0.40
N SER A 78 7.81 5.46 0.26
CA SER A 78 8.47 6.63 0.89
C SER A 78 8.71 7.77 -0.09
N ILE A 79 9.13 7.46 -1.32
CA ILE A 79 9.35 8.47 -2.38
C ILE A 79 8.02 9.15 -2.76
N LEU A 80 6.94 8.38 -2.92
CA LEU A 80 5.63 8.97 -3.22
C LEU A 80 5.15 9.88 -2.09
N ILE A 81 5.29 9.46 -0.83
CA ILE A 81 4.87 10.27 0.31
C ILE A 81 5.71 11.54 0.44
N LYS A 82 7.02 11.44 0.24
CA LYS A 82 7.91 12.60 0.22
C LYS A 82 7.50 13.59 -0.88
N PHE A 83 7.30 13.10 -2.10
CA PHE A 83 6.81 13.91 -3.22
C PHE A 83 5.49 14.63 -2.88
N LEU A 84 4.50 13.91 -2.34
CA LEU A 84 3.22 14.50 -1.96
C LEU A 84 3.37 15.55 -0.85
N LYS A 85 4.22 15.28 0.16
CA LYS A 85 4.51 16.23 1.24
C LYS A 85 5.11 17.53 0.70
N GLU A 86 6.05 17.44 -0.26
CA GLU A 86 6.69 18.61 -0.89
C GLU A 86 5.72 19.49 -1.70
N LYS A 87 4.52 18.97 -2.04
CA LYS A 87 3.46 19.75 -2.71
C LYS A 87 2.52 20.47 -1.75
N LEU A 88 2.65 20.21 -0.45
CA LEU A 88 1.86 20.89 0.56
C LEU A 88 2.49 22.25 0.90
N LEU A 89 1.62 23.21 1.24
CA LEU A 89 2.08 24.46 1.83
C LEU A 89 2.71 24.20 3.20
N SER A 90 3.68 25.02 3.59
CA SER A 90 4.23 24.95 4.94
C SER A 90 3.11 25.05 5.98
N ASN A 91 3.19 24.21 7.01
CA ASN A 91 2.20 24.13 8.09
C ASN A 91 0.79 23.60 7.71
N SER A 92 0.64 22.97 6.53
CA SER A 92 -0.64 22.34 6.15
C SER A 92 -0.95 21.07 6.96
N ILE A 93 0.01 20.50 7.68
CA ILE A 93 -0.19 19.31 8.52
C ILE A 93 -0.09 19.72 9.97
N ILE A 94 -1.13 19.42 10.74
CA ILE A 94 -1.16 19.60 12.19
C ILE A 94 -1.12 18.20 12.83
N PHE A 95 -0.06 17.93 13.56
CA PHE A 95 0.16 16.67 14.25
C PHE A 95 -0.54 16.61 15.60
N HIS A 96 -0.55 15.44 16.23
CA HIS A 96 -1.20 15.16 17.52
C HIS A 96 -2.72 15.42 17.52
N LYS A 97 -3.35 15.48 16.34
CA LYS A 97 -4.77 15.75 16.19
C LYS A 97 -5.57 14.46 16.01
N LYS A 98 -5.91 13.83 17.14
CA LYS A 98 -6.81 12.68 17.15
C LYS A 98 -8.25 13.15 17.36
N ILE A 99 -9.12 12.81 16.42
CA ILE A 99 -10.53 13.18 16.47
C ILE A 99 -11.21 12.48 17.64
N HIS A 100 -11.93 13.26 18.44
CA HIS A 100 -12.81 12.82 19.54
C HIS A 100 -14.25 12.76 19.04
N ASP A 101 -14.73 13.82 18.40
CA ASP A 101 -16.12 13.94 17.92
C ASP A 101 -16.22 14.78 16.64
N ILE A 102 -17.29 14.53 15.87
CA ILE A 102 -17.62 15.24 14.64
C ILE A 102 -19.12 15.52 14.65
N GLU A 103 -19.50 16.80 14.54
CA GLU A 103 -20.89 17.23 14.51
C GLU A 103 -21.16 18.17 13.33
N GLN A 104 -22.31 18.02 12.70
CA GLN A 104 -22.77 18.98 11.71
C GLN A 104 -23.73 19.99 12.36
N ILE A 105 -23.36 21.28 12.36
CA ILE A 105 -24.15 22.36 12.96
C ILE A 105 -24.23 23.52 11.95
N ASN A 106 -25.44 23.90 11.59
CA ASN A 106 -25.72 25.03 10.68
C ASN A 106 -24.94 24.95 9.35
N GLY A 107 -24.89 23.75 8.74
CA GLY A 107 -24.22 23.53 7.47
C GLY A 107 -22.69 23.51 7.53
N LYS A 108 -22.09 23.60 8.72
CA LYS A 108 -20.67 23.49 8.96
C LYS A 108 -20.37 22.22 9.75
N ILE A 109 -19.15 21.70 9.63
CA ILE A 109 -18.67 20.53 10.36
C ILE A 109 -17.75 20.99 11.49
N ASN A 110 -18.15 20.75 12.73
CA ASN A 110 -17.33 20.96 13.91
C ASN A 110 -16.55 19.68 14.20
N ILE A 111 -15.24 19.80 14.38
CA ILE A 111 -14.34 18.71 14.69
C ILE A 111 -13.76 18.97 16.06
N ASN A 112 -14.01 18.09 17.01
CA ASN A 112 -13.45 18.15 18.36
C ASN A 112 -12.31 17.13 18.47
N PHE A 113 -11.16 17.55 19.01
CA PHE A 113 -9.99 16.71 19.19
C PHE A 113 -9.83 16.27 20.64
N ILE A 114 -9.10 15.17 20.86
CA ILE A 114 -8.86 14.63 22.23
C ILE A 114 -8.06 15.61 23.10
N ASP A 115 -7.26 16.48 22.51
CA ASP A 115 -6.50 17.52 23.23
C ASP A 115 -7.34 18.70 23.71
N GLY A 116 -8.66 18.63 23.51
CA GLY A 116 -9.62 19.68 23.90
C GLY A 116 -9.74 20.81 22.87
N SER A 117 -8.94 20.83 21.83
CA SER A 117 -9.10 21.81 20.74
C SER A 117 -10.22 21.45 19.79
N SER A 118 -10.71 22.41 19.02
CA SER A 118 -11.73 22.21 18.00
C SER A 118 -11.43 23.02 16.75
N ASP A 119 -12.01 22.60 15.63
CA ASP A 119 -12.02 23.37 14.38
C ASP A 119 -13.38 23.27 13.69
N LYS A 120 -13.66 24.24 12.81
CA LYS A 120 -14.91 24.35 12.07
C LYS A 120 -14.63 24.51 10.58
N VAL A 121 -15.12 23.56 9.80
CA VAL A 121 -14.82 23.43 8.37
C VAL A 121 -16.09 23.31 7.52
N ASP A 122 -15.99 23.64 6.23
CA ASP A 122 -17.07 23.42 5.26
C ASP A 122 -17.14 21.97 4.79
N TYR A 123 -15.98 21.33 4.63
CA TYR A 123 -15.84 19.95 4.14
C TYR A 123 -14.81 19.21 4.96
N LEU A 124 -15.10 17.96 5.25
CA LEU A 124 -14.19 17.03 5.91
C LEU A 124 -13.99 15.78 5.06
N VAL A 125 -12.73 15.48 4.69
CA VAL A 125 -12.36 14.23 4.04
C VAL A 125 -11.69 13.32 5.05
N VAL A 126 -12.33 12.20 5.38
CA VAL A 126 -11.85 11.22 6.34
C VAL A 126 -11.03 10.14 5.62
N SER A 127 -9.74 10.05 5.94
CA SER A 127 -8.77 9.11 5.34
C SER A 127 -7.91 8.39 6.39
N ASP A 128 -8.47 8.14 7.59
CA ASP A 128 -7.79 7.59 8.76
C ASP A 128 -7.64 6.05 8.76
N GLY A 129 -7.93 5.42 7.61
CA GLY A 129 -7.58 4.03 7.31
C GLY A 129 -8.54 2.98 7.87
N VAL A 130 -8.12 1.70 7.79
CA VAL A 130 -8.96 0.56 8.17
C VAL A 130 -9.35 0.54 9.65
N PHE A 131 -8.51 1.11 10.52
CA PHE A 131 -8.76 1.28 11.95
C PHE A 131 -9.34 2.66 12.30
N SER A 132 -10.10 3.24 11.37
CA SER A 132 -10.73 4.55 11.51
C SER A 132 -11.59 4.64 12.77
N ASN A 133 -11.28 5.64 13.62
CA ASN A 133 -12.16 6.03 14.71
C ASN A 133 -13.27 6.97 14.20
N SER A 134 -12.95 7.81 13.25
CA SER A 134 -13.89 8.80 12.70
C SER A 134 -15.14 8.15 12.10
N LYS A 135 -15.01 6.94 11.52
CA LYS A 135 -16.16 6.17 11.07
C LYS A 135 -17.14 5.89 12.19
N SER A 136 -16.65 5.46 13.37
CA SER A 136 -17.50 5.18 14.52
C SER A 136 -18.17 6.44 15.08
N VAL A 137 -17.46 7.55 15.06
CA VAL A 137 -17.96 8.86 15.50
C VAL A 137 -19.08 9.34 14.57
N ILE A 138 -18.85 9.35 13.26
CA ILE A 138 -19.83 9.82 12.26
C ILE A 138 -21.12 8.99 12.30
N GLU A 139 -20.97 7.66 12.32
CA GLU A 139 -22.13 6.74 12.29
C GLU A 139 -22.77 6.56 13.69
N LYS A 140 -22.21 7.18 14.73
CA LYS A 140 -22.63 7.00 16.14
C LYS A 140 -22.75 5.54 16.55
N LYS A 141 -21.86 4.69 15.98
CA LYS A 141 -21.86 3.24 16.16
C LYS A 141 -20.43 2.72 16.15
N ILE A 142 -20.11 1.80 17.06
CA ILE A 142 -18.79 1.19 17.14
C ILE A 142 -18.57 0.30 15.92
N PHE A 143 -17.59 0.64 15.10
CA PHE A 143 -17.10 -0.17 13.98
C PHE A 143 -15.75 -0.78 14.34
N LYS A 144 -15.68 -2.09 14.34
CA LYS A 144 -14.41 -2.83 14.49
C LYS A 144 -14.04 -3.46 13.15
N PRO A 145 -12.81 -3.26 12.67
CA PRO A 145 -12.34 -3.98 11.49
C PRO A 145 -12.36 -5.48 11.76
N SER A 146 -12.77 -6.26 10.77
CA SER A 146 -12.73 -7.72 10.85
C SER A 146 -11.49 -8.25 10.14
N TYR A 147 -10.90 -9.30 10.69
CA TYR A 147 -9.81 -10.01 10.03
C TYR A 147 -10.34 -10.70 8.77
N TYR A 148 -9.68 -10.49 7.62
CA TYR A 148 -10.13 -10.99 6.31
C TYR A 148 -9.84 -12.49 6.11
N GLY A 149 -9.05 -13.11 6.98
CA GLY A 149 -8.60 -14.49 6.79
C GLY A 149 -7.38 -14.59 5.87
N ALA A 150 -6.59 -13.53 5.79
CA ALA A 150 -5.34 -13.50 5.03
C ALA A 150 -4.29 -12.60 5.69
N ILE A 151 -3.04 -12.91 5.41
CA ILE A 151 -1.88 -12.13 5.84
C ILE A 151 -1.04 -11.73 4.63
N ALA A 152 -0.34 -10.60 4.74
CA ALA A 152 0.66 -10.16 3.78
C ALA A 152 2.05 -10.26 4.42
N ILE A 153 2.97 -11.00 3.81
CA ILE A 153 4.39 -11.00 4.15
C ILE A 153 5.10 -10.18 3.08
N ARG A 154 5.88 -9.19 3.50
CA ARG A 154 6.56 -8.26 2.61
C ARG A 154 8.05 -8.21 2.88
N THR A 155 8.83 -8.03 1.82
CA THR A 155 10.26 -7.77 1.88
C THR A 155 10.74 -7.03 0.64
N GLN A 156 11.97 -6.56 0.69
CA GLN A 156 12.71 -6.02 -0.46
C GLN A 156 13.96 -6.86 -0.62
N ILE A 157 14.25 -7.26 -1.85
CA ILE A 157 15.40 -8.09 -2.18
C ILE A 157 16.19 -7.48 -3.32
N LYS A 158 17.50 -7.74 -3.35
CA LYS A 158 18.34 -7.35 -4.49
C LYS A 158 17.98 -8.21 -5.70
N THR A 159 18.04 -7.63 -6.89
CA THR A 159 17.71 -8.35 -8.15
C THR A 159 18.67 -9.46 -8.51
N GLN A 160 19.86 -9.49 -7.91
CA GLN A 160 20.87 -10.53 -8.19
C GLN A 160 20.44 -11.90 -7.65
N GLY A 161 20.47 -12.92 -8.50
CA GLY A 161 20.26 -14.32 -8.11
C GLY A 161 18.82 -14.84 -8.18
N ILE A 162 17.92 -14.15 -8.86
CA ILE A 162 16.60 -14.68 -9.17
C ILE A 162 16.63 -15.29 -10.56
N SER A 163 16.87 -16.60 -10.64
CA SER A 163 16.75 -17.36 -11.88
C SER A 163 15.27 -17.57 -12.23
N ASN A 164 14.96 -17.55 -13.51
CA ASN A 164 13.65 -17.87 -14.11
C ASN A 164 12.55 -16.79 -14.02
N LEU A 165 12.78 -15.64 -13.40
CA LEU A 165 11.85 -14.52 -13.41
C LEU A 165 12.45 -13.31 -14.13
N ASN A 166 11.65 -12.64 -14.94
CA ASN A 166 12.10 -11.40 -15.59
C ASN A 166 12.03 -10.23 -14.60
N SER A 167 13.17 -9.82 -14.06
CA SER A 167 13.27 -8.72 -13.10
C SER A 167 12.90 -7.34 -13.68
N ASN A 168 12.65 -7.23 -14.99
CA ASN A 168 12.16 -6.01 -15.63
C ASN A 168 10.64 -5.88 -15.59
N ASN A 169 9.94 -6.97 -15.37
CA ASN A 169 8.49 -7.04 -15.36
C ASN A 169 7.95 -7.15 -13.93
N ILE A 170 6.63 -6.97 -13.81
CA ILE A 170 5.92 -7.41 -12.63
C ILE A 170 5.67 -8.90 -12.77
N SER A 171 5.97 -9.69 -11.75
CA SER A 171 5.70 -11.13 -11.73
C SER A 171 4.65 -11.46 -10.68
N LEU A 172 3.60 -12.17 -11.09
CA LEU A 172 2.58 -12.74 -10.20
C LEU A 172 2.73 -14.27 -10.24
N ILE A 173 3.17 -14.86 -9.13
CA ILE A 173 3.30 -16.31 -8.96
C ILE A 173 2.10 -16.80 -8.15
N MET A 174 1.34 -17.76 -8.70
CA MET A 174 0.07 -18.23 -8.14
C MET A 174 0.20 -19.64 -7.61
N GLY A 175 -0.07 -19.82 -6.31
CA GLY A 175 -0.25 -21.10 -5.64
C GLY A 175 -1.72 -21.32 -5.22
N SER A 176 -1.99 -22.41 -4.54
CA SER A 176 -3.36 -22.80 -4.12
C SER A 176 -3.93 -21.83 -3.06
N ASP A 177 -3.18 -21.55 -2.03
CA ASP A 177 -3.58 -20.70 -0.90
C ASP A 177 -2.71 -19.47 -0.72
N ALA A 178 -1.78 -19.23 -1.65
CA ALA A 178 -0.90 -18.09 -1.61
C ALA A 178 -0.58 -17.58 -3.02
N HIS A 179 -0.26 -16.30 -3.11
CA HIS A 179 0.32 -15.73 -4.32
C HIS A 179 1.42 -14.73 -3.96
N LEU A 180 2.41 -14.63 -4.83
CA LEU A 180 3.50 -13.68 -4.69
C LEU A 180 3.44 -12.66 -5.81
N VAL A 181 3.64 -11.40 -5.45
CA VAL A 181 3.82 -10.33 -6.43
C VAL A 181 5.21 -9.75 -6.25
N LEU A 182 6.02 -9.81 -7.29
CA LEU A 182 7.34 -9.21 -7.36
C LEU A 182 7.34 -8.12 -8.41
N TYR A 183 7.95 -6.99 -8.11
CA TYR A 183 8.11 -5.92 -9.09
C TYR A 183 9.35 -5.07 -8.81
N PRO A 184 9.99 -4.56 -9.87
CA PRO A 184 11.17 -3.74 -9.74
C PRO A 184 10.84 -2.38 -9.12
N ILE A 185 11.73 -1.93 -8.26
CA ILE A 185 11.76 -0.59 -7.68
C ILE A 185 13.19 -0.05 -7.79
N ASN A 186 13.39 1.23 -7.52
CA ASN A 186 14.71 1.84 -7.47
C ASN A 186 15.56 1.53 -8.72
N GLN A 187 14.98 1.77 -9.90
CA GLN A 187 15.64 1.48 -11.19
C GLN A 187 16.11 0.03 -11.35
N ARG A 188 15.31 -0.92 -10.87
CA ARG A 188 15.60 -2.38 -10.93
C ARG A 188 16.76 -2.84 -10.04
N LYS A 189 17.30 -2.00 -9.18
CA LYS A 189 18.33 -2.41 -8.22
C LYS A 189 17.76 -3.33 -7.14
N GLU A 190 16.46 -3.17 -6.86
CA GLU A 190 15.71 -3.92 -5.86
C GLU A 190 14.38 -4.38 -6.43
N LEU A 191 13.90 -5.50 -5.93
CA LEU A 191 12.54 -5.99 -6.14
C LEU A 191 11.77 -5.85 -4.84
N ASN A 192 10.57 -5.33 -4.94
CA ASN A 192 9.60 -5.45 -3.86
C ASN A 192 8.87 -6.79 -3.98
N LEU A 193 8.76 -7.51 -2.90
CA LEU A 193 8.01 -8.76 -2.82
C LEU A 193 6.87 -8.61 -1.82
N VAL A 194 5.70 -9.05 -2.24
CA VAL A 194 4.51 -9.22 -1.39
C VAL A 194 4.00 -10.64 -1.57
N CYS A 195 3.95 -11.40 -0.50
CA CYS A 195 3.33 -12.71 -0.46
C CYS A 195 2.03 -12.62 0.32
N ILE A 196 0.90 -12.89 -0.33
CA ILE A 196 -0.41 -12.95 0.32
C ILE A 196 -0.75 -14.42 0.55
N ILE A 197 -1.07 -14.76 1.81
CA ILE A 197 -1.36 -16.13 2.24
C ILE A 197 -2.73 -16.15 2.89
N ARG A 198 -3.58 -17.10 2.49
CA ARG A 198 -4.83 -17.40 3.19
C ARG A 198 -4.50 -18.04 4.54
N LYS A 199 -4.95 -17.44 5.61
CA LYS A 199 -4.71 -17.92 6.98
C LYS A 199 -5.95 -17.62 7.82
N LYS A 200 -6.76 -18.64 8.09
CA LYS A 200 -8.05 -18.48 8.81
C LYS A 200 -7.87 -18.02 10.24
N SER A 201 -6.89 -18.58 10.95
CA SER A 201 -6.58 -18.19 12.33
C SER A 201 -5.56 -17.04 12.37
N LYS A 202 -5.70 -16.20 13.40
CA LYS A 202 -4.84 -15.04 13.64
C LYS A 202 -3.67 -15.36 14.58
N ASP A 203 -3.27 -16.62 14.64
CA ASP A 203 -2.21 -17.07 15.53
C ASP A 203 -0.87 -16.42 15.19
N ASN A 204 -0.06 -16.13 16.20
CA ASN A 204 1.26 -15.51 16.07
C ASN A 204 2.34 -16.54 15.69
N ASP A 205 2.09 -17.36 14.66
CA ASP A 205 3.11 -18.26 14.17
C ASP A 205 4.32 -17.48 13.63
N PRO A 206 5.55 -17.98 13.82
CA PRO A 206 6.73 -17.41 13.20
C PRO A 206 6.57 -17.35 11.67
N ILE A 207 7.01 -16.24 11.06
CA ILE A 207 6.91 -16.04 9.60
C ILE A 207 7.52 -17.24 8.83
N LYS A 208 8.65 -17.75 9.31
CA LYS A 208 9.32 -18.91 8.70
C LYS A 208 8.41 -20.13 8.66
N THR A 209 7.76 -20.46 9.77
CA THR A 209 6.83 -21.59 9.88
C THR A 209 5.62 -21.41 8.94
N ILE A 210 5.09 -20.19 8.85
CA ILE A 210 3.99 -19.89 7.91
C ILE A 210 4.43 -20.16 6.47
N LEU A 211 5.60 -19.65 6.07
CA LEU A 211 6.12 -19.86 4.71
C LEU A 211 6.38 -21.33 4.39
N GLU A 212 7.00 -22.07 5.34
CA GLU A 212 7.30 -23.51 5.19
C GLU A 212 6.03 -24.35 5.05
N ASN A 213 4.96 -23.99 5.74
CA ASN A 213 3.69 -24.72 5.70
C ASN A 213 2.79 -24.33 4.51
N THR A 214 3.14 -23.28 3.77
CA THR A 214 2.34 -22.76 2.65
C THR A 214 3.15 -22.75 1.35
N ILE A 215 3.62 -21.59 0.96
CA ILE A 215 4.24 -21.35 -0.35
C ILE A 215 5.51 -22.21 -0.58
N LEU A 216 6.33 -22.40 0.46
CA LEU A 216 7.56 -23.21 0.35
C LEU A 216 7.28 -24.71 0.38
N LYS A 217 6.13 -25.13 0.91
CA LYS A 217 5.66 -26.51 0.78
C LYS A 217 5.37 -26.88 -0.68
N GLU A 218 4.80 -25.93 -1.43
CA GLU A 218 4.50 -26.11 -2.85
C GLU A 218 5.76 -25.99 -3.74
N ASN A 219 6.66 -25.04 -3.44
CA ASN A 219 7.91 -24.86 -4.18
C ASN A 219 9.05 -24.35 -3.29
N LYS A 220 9.95 -25.25 -2.89
CA LYS A 220 11.15 -24.93 -2.09
C LYS A 220 12.14 -23.97 -2.76
N ASN A 221 12.16 -23.90 -4.08
CA ASN A 221 13.06 -23.00 -4.82
C ASN A 221 12.75 -21.52 -4.57
N LEU A 222 11.55 -21.20 -4.07
CA LEU A 222 11.15 -19.85 -3.70
C LEU A 222 11.78 -19.35 -2.39
N THR A 223 12.48 -20.22 -1.63
CA THR A 223 13.14 -19.85 -0.36
C THR A 223 14.06 -18.64 -0.50
N ASN A 224 14.76 -18.53 -1.63
CA ASN A 224 15.69 -17.42 -1.88
C ASN A 224 15.01 -16.06 -1.95
N LEU A 225 13.70 -16.01 -2.22
CA LEU A 225 12.91 -14.78 -2.26
C LEU A 225 12.63 -14.20 -0.85
N PHE A 226 12.80 -15.01 0.20
CA PHE A 226 12.46 -14.65 1.58
C PHE A 226 13.68 -14.47 2.49
N ARG A 227 14.84 -14.09 1.93
CA ARG A 227 16.10 -13.88 2.69
C ARG A 227 16.24 -12.48 3.28
N GLY A 228 15.39 -11.53 2.92
CA GLY A 228 15.45 -10.15 3.42
C GLY A 228 14.78 -9.98 4.79
N ASP A 229 14.69 -8.74 5.25
CA ASP A 229 13.88 -8.38 6.41
C ASP A 229 12.39 -8.61 6.07
N LEU A 230 11.79 -9.58 6.76
CA LEU A 230 10.41 -10.00 6.53
C LEU A 230 9.48 -9.28 7.51
N LYS A 231 8.48 -8.60 6.98
CA LYS A 231 7.42 -8.00 7.78
C LYS A 231 6.07 -8.62 7.46
N LEU A 232 5.28 -8.89 8.51
CA LEU A 232 3.97 -9.51 8.43
C LEU A 232 2.87 -8.51 8.80
N TRP A 233 1.82 -8.46 7.98
CA TRP A 233 0.61 -7.68 8.20
C TRP A 233 -0.64 -8.55 8.06
N PRO A 234 -1.45 -8.70 9.10
CA PRO A 234 -2.80 -9.22 8.96
C PRO A 234 -3.65 -8.27 8.10
N ILE A 235 -4.46 -8.83 7.20
CA ILE A 235 -5.37 -8.06 6.36
C ILE A 235 -6.71 -7.90 7.05
N TYR A 236 -7.21 -6.66 7.09
CA TYR A 236 -8.49 -6.31 7.70
C TYR A 236 -9.42 -5.64 6.71
N THR A 237 -10.72 -5.76 6.96
CA THR A 237 -11.79 -5.10 6.22
C THR A 237 -12.67 -4.28 7.16
N THR A 238 -13.23 -3.20 6.65
CA THR A 238 -14.13 -2.30 7.41
C THR A 238 -15.59 -2.58 7.20
N GLY A 239 -15.95 -3.55 6.36
CA GLY A 239 -17.34 -3.81 5.97
C GLY A 239 -17.93 -2.72 5.07
N LYS A 240 -19.19 -2.32 5.31
CA LYS A 240 -19.90 -1.34 4.47
C LYS A 240 -19.26 0.05 4.48
N PRO A 241 -19.27 0.80 3.35
CA PRO A 241 -18.82 2.18 3.32
C PRO A 241 -19.69 3.08 4.21
N ILE A 242 -19.11 4.20 4.67
CA ILE A 242 -19.86 5.24 5.38
C ILE A 242 -20.81 5.93 4.39
N LYS A 243 -22.02 6.26 4.85
CA LYS A 243 -22.87 7.20 4.15
C LYS A 243 -22.33 8.61 4.40
N SER A 244 -22.41 9.49 3.40
CA SER A 244 -22.10 10.91 3.59
C SER A 244 -23.02 11.49 4.68
N ILE A 245 -22.47 12.37 5.48
CA ILE A 245 -23.24 13.21 6.42
C ILE A 245 -23.93 14.31 5.62
#